data_b40431f21aeb766ee06d873f4f4b5cc2
#
_entry.id   b40431f21aeb766ee06d873f4f4b5cc2
#
_cell.length_a   1.000
_cell.length_b   1.000
_cell.length_c   1.000
_cell.angle_alpha   90.00
_cell.angle_beta   90.00
_cell.angle_gamma   90.00
#
_symmetry.space_group_name_H-M   'P 1'
#
loop_
_entity.id
_entity.type
_entity.pdbx_description
1 polymer ?
#
loop_
_entity_poly.entity_id
_entity_poly.type
_entity_poly.pdbx_seq_one_letter_code
_entity_poly.pdbx_strand_id
1 'polypeptide(L)'
;MSPRPRAKDYVISLPNDLASSIVVFLVALPLCIGIALASGAPMLSGIIAGICGGLVVGLASRSHLSVSGPAAGLTAIVLAAIATIGSFQGFLVAVVLAGLLQLILGFCKAGIIGDYIPNSVIKGMLAAIGFILILNQVPHLLGDDSHFESDEGVKLQSGNLFSNFFSAFGNIHNSALFIGGLCLVLYFVWNKWVSRQKGWIKLVPAPLLIVCLGVGINTMFIQSNPGIALQGEHLVEIPVAKSAHEFFSFFTFPDWQFLFQSEVIIVAITLALVASLETLLCIEAVD
;
A
#
# COMPACT_ATOMS: atom_id res chain seq x y z
N MET A 1 28.77 3.46 -9.71
CA MET A 1 27.81 2.82 -10.63
C MET A 1 28.18 1.36 -10.77
N SER A 2 27.36 0.46 -10.23
CA SER A 2 27.55 -0.98 -10.40
C SER A 2 27.36 -1.38 -11.87
N PRO A 3 28.16 -2.34 -12.41
CA PRO A 3 28.01 -2.78 -13.78
C PRO A 3 26.62 -3.41 -13.98
N ARG A 4 26.02 -3.19 -15.16
CA ARG A 4 24.71 -3.79 -15.50
C ARG A 4 24.79 -5.31 -15.32
N PRO A 5 23.85 -5.91 -14.56
CA PRO A 5 23.80 -7.36 -14.45
C PRO A 5 23.63 -7.97 -15.86
N ARG A 6 24.38 -8.99 -16.16
CA ARG A 6 24.29 -9.72 -17.44
C ARG A 6 23.07 -10.64 -17.38
N ALA A 7 22.49 -10.97 -18.53
CA ALA A 7 21.36 -11.90 -18.61
C ALA A 7 21.59 -13.23 -17.87
N LYS A 8 22.86 -13.68 -17.80
CA LYS A 8 23.24 -14.87 -17.03
C LYS A 8 23.07 -14.70 -15.52
N ASP A 9 23.28 -13.51 -15.00
CA ASP A 9 23.19 -13.23 -13.56
C ASP A 9 21.73 -13.34 -13.12
N TYR A 10 20.77 -12.90 -13.95
CA TYR A 10 19.33 -13.05 -13.71
C TYR A 10 18.89 -14.52 -13.68
N VAL A 11 19.47 -15.38 -14.52
CA VAL A 11 19.12 -16.81 -14.55
C VAL A 11 19.68 -17.53 -13.32
N ILE A 12 20.85 -17.14 -12.84
CA ILE A 12 21.49 -17.73 -11.66
C ILE A 12 20.77 -17.32 -10.38
N SER A 13 20.30 -16.07 -10.29
CA SER A 13 19.58 -15.58 -9.10
C SER A 13 18.09 -15.97 -9.08
N LEU A 14 17.53 -16.41 -10.21
CA LEU A 14 16.11 -16.69 -10.39
C LEU A 14 15.44 -17.52 -9.26
N PRO A 15 16.04 -18.61 -8.75
CA PRO A 15 15.40 -19.38 -7.66
C PRO A 15 15.26 -18.58 -6.36
N ASN A 16 16.27 -17.78 -6.02
CA ASN A 16 16.25 -16.94 -4.84
C ASN A 16 15.34 -15.73 -5.03
N ASP A 17 15.35 -15.13 -6.23
CA ASP A 17 14.52 -14.00 -6.58
C ASP A 17 13.03 -14.41 -6.63
N LEU A 18 12.72 -15.63 -7.08
CA LEU A 18 11.35 -16.15 -7.09
C LEU A 18 10.79 -16.32 -5.66
N ALA A 19 11.59 -16.87 -4.75
CA ALA A 19 11.21 -17.00 -3.36
C ALA A 19 10.98 -15.63 -2.71
N SER A 20 11.89 -14.67 -2.96
CA SER A 20 11.78 -13.30 -2.45
C SER A 20 10.57 -12.57 -3.05
N SER A 21 10.29 -12.76 -4.35
CA SER A 21 9.15 -12.13 -5.02
C SER A 21 7.81 -12.59 -4.47
N ILE A 22 7.67 -13.87 -4.08
CA ILE A 22 6.47 -14.38 -3.41
C ILE A 22 6.26 -13.66 -2.06
N VAL A 23 7.33 -13.48 -1.29
CA VAL A 23 7.25 -12.75 -0.01
C VAL A 23 6.81 -11.31 -0.24
N VAL A 24 7.44 -10.61 -1.19
CA VAL A 24 7.12 -9.22 -1.54
C VAL A 24 5.67 -9.13 -2.01
N PHE A 25 5.21 -10.04 -2.87
CA PHE A 25 3.82 -10.07 -3.35
C PHE A 25 2.82 -10.23 -2.20
N LEU A 26 3.05 -11.18 -1.30
CA LEU A 26 2.15 -11.43 -0.16
C LEU A 26 2.05 -10.26 0.82
N VAL A 27 3.13 -9.47 0.94
CA VAL A 27 3.13 -8.25 1.76
C VAL A 27 2.56 -7.06 0.99
N ALA A 28 2.93 -6.93 -0.29
CA ALA A 28 2.55 -5.78 -1.10
C ALA A 28 1.04 -5.77 -1.44
N LEU A 29 0.41 -6.93 -1.66
CA LEU A 29 -0.98 -6.99 -2.09
C LEU A 29 -1.94 -6.40 -1.06
N PRO A 30 -1.95 -6.82 0.23
CA PRO A 30 -2.79 -6.18 1.24
C PRO A 30 -2.43 -4.71 1.46
N LEU A 31 -1.14 -4.38 1.40
CA LEU A 31 -0.68 -3.00 1.56
C LEU A 31 -1.19 -2.10 0.43
N CYS A 32 -1.12 -2.54 -0.83
CA CYS A 32 -1.63 -1.80 -1.98
C CYS A 32 -3.15 -1.54 -1.86
N ILE A 33 -3.90 -2.55 -1.45
CA ILE A 33 -5.35 -2.43 -1.24
C ILE A 33 -5.64 -1.48 -0.07
N GLY A 34 -4.99 -1.66 1.06
CA GLY A 34 -5.18 -0.82 2.24
C GLY A 34 -4.84 0.64 2.00
N ILE A 35 -3.75 0.93 1.26
CA ILE A 35 -3.40 2.30 0.88
C ILE A 35 -4.41 2.89 -0.09
N ALA A 36 -4.91 2.12 -1.07
CA ALA A 36 -5.93 2.61 -2.00
C ALA A 36 -7.20 3.01 -1.24
N LEU A 37 -7.71 2.13 -0.38
CA LEU A 37 -8.88 2.39 0.45
C LEU A 37 -8.68 3.63 1.35
N ALA A 38 -7.59 3.66 2.09
CA ALA A 38 -7.26 4.78 2.97
C ALA A 38 -7.06 6.11 2.22
N SER A 39 -6.75 6.06 0.92
CA SER A 39 -6.65 7.22 0.04
C SER A 39 -7.97 7.61 -0.63
N GLY A 40 -9.07 6.88 -0.38
CA GLY A 40 -10.33 7.09 -1.06
C GLY A 40 -10.32 6.73 -2.55
N ALA A 41 -9.37 5.89 -2.96
CA ALA A 41 -9.23 5.43 -4.33
C ALA A 41 -9.84 4.01 -4.49
N PRO A 42 -10.31 3.63 -5.69
CA PRO A 42 -10.77 2.28 -5.94
C PRO A 42 -9.69 1.24 -5.60
N MET A 43 -10.06 0.12 -4.97
CA MET A 43 -9.12 -0.92 -4.51
C MET A 43 -8.17 -1.41 -5.61
N LEU A 44 -8.69 -1.62 -6.80
CA LEU A 44 -7.89 -2.04 -7.96
C LEU A 44 -6.84 -1.02 -8.39
N SER A 45 -7.05 0.26 -8.14
CA SER A 45 -6.05 1.29 -8.48
C SER A 45 -4.75 1.10 -7.69
N GLY A 46 -4.84 0.67 -6.43
CA GLY A 46 -3.67 0.32 -5.63
C GLY A 46 -2.91 -0.89 -6.15
N ILE A 47 -3.63 -1.92 -6.59
CA ILE A 47 -3.01 -3.11 -7.20
C ILE A 47 -2.33 -2.73 -8.53
N ILE A 48 -2.99 -1.94 -9.37
CA ILE A 48 -2.43 -1.45 -10.63
C ILE A 48 -1.17 -0.62 -10.37
N ALA A 49 -1.21 0.28 -9.39
CA ALA A 49 -0.05 1.06 -8.99
C ALA A 49 1.11 0.18 -8.51
N GLY A 50 0.82 -0.87 -7.74
CA GLY A 50 1.82 -1.87 -7.32
C GLY A 50 2.43 -2.65 -8.48
N ILE A 51 1.62 -3.07 -9.45
CA ILE A 51 2.09 -3.76 -10.67
C ILE A 51 2.96 -2.81 -11.52
N CYS A 52 2.49 -1.59 -11.77
CA CYS A 52 3.25 -0.59 -12.52
C CYS A 52 4.55 -0.22 -11.80
N GLY A 53 4.51 -0.04 -10.49
CA GLY A 53 5.69 0.22 -9.67
C GLY A 53 6.70 -0.93 -9.71
N GLY A 54 6.24 -2.15 -9.51
CA GLY A 54 7.10 -3.34 -9.53
C GLY A 54 7.71 -3.63 -10.90
N LEU A 55 6.93 -3.56 -11.97
CA LEU A 55 7.38 -3.90 -13.31
C LEU A 55 8.05 -2.71 -14.02
N VAL A 56 7.32 -1.59 -14.20
CA VAL A 56 7.80 -0.47 -15.01
C VAL A 56 8.88 0.31 -14.29
N VAL A 57 8.61 0.72 -13.05
CA VAL A 57 9.59 1.49 -12.28
C VAL A 57 10.76 0.62 -11.86
N GLY A 58 10.53 -0.64 -11.48
CA GLY A 58 11.60 -1.59 -11.15
C GLY A 58 12.60 -1.79 -12.29
N LEU A 59 12.12 -1.88 -13.54
CA LEU A 59 12.98 -1.98 -14.74
C LEU A 59 13.68 -0.65 -15.07
N ALA A 60 13.02 0.49 -14.84
CA ALA A 60 13.52 1.81 -15.21
C ALA A 60 14.51 2.36 -14.17
N SER A 61 14.25 2.18 -12.87
CA SER A 61 15.02 2.82 -11.78
C SER A 61 16.41 2.25 -11.58
N ARG A 62 16.65 0.99 -11.99
CA ARG A 62 17.91 0.26 -11.77
C ARG A 62 18.32 0.17 -10.29
N SER A 63 17.44 0.43 -9.35
CA SER A 63 17.72 0.25 -7.95
C SER A 63 17.59 -1.22 -7.57
N HIS A 64 18.56 -1.74 -6.85
CA HIS A 64 18.56 -3.13 -6.35
C HIS A 64 17.88 -3.22 -4.96
N LEU A 65 17.60 -2.09 -4.32
CA LEU A 65 17.16 -2.02 -2.93
C LEU A 65 15.74 -1.48 -2.77
N SER A 66 15.19 -0.81 -3.80
CA SER A 66 13.89 -0.17 -3.70
C SER A 66 12.80 -0.94 -4.44
N VAL A 67 11.65 -1.07 -3.79
CA VAL A 67 10.39 -1.53 -4.40
C VAL A 67 9.47 -0.32 -4.53
N SER A 68 8.97 -0.05 -5.73
CA SER A 68 8.02 1.03 -5.97
C SER A 68 6.59 0.51 -5.90
N GLY A 69 5.70 1.28 -5.28
CA GLY A 69 4.28 0.93 -5.12
C GLY A 69 3.50 2.11 -4.55
N PRO A 70 2.25 1.90 -4.11
CA PRO A 70 1.48 2.93 -3.43
C PRO A 70 2.21 3.43 -2.18
N ALA A 71 2.30 4.75 -2.03
CA ALA A 71 3.05 5.39 -0.96
C ALA A 71 2.13 5.70 0.24
N ALA A 72 2.39 5.05 1.37
CA ALA A 72 1.63 5.25 2.60
C ALA A 72 1.72 6.69 3.13
N GLY A 73 2.86 7.37 2.94
CA GLY A 73 3.06 8.77 3.34
C GLY A 73 2.22 9.77 2.56
N LEU A 74 1.75 9.40 1.37
CA LEU A 74 0.90 10.25 0.54
C LEU A 74 -0.59 10.03 0.75
N THR A 75 -1.01 9.05 1.53
CA THR A 75 -2.41 8.65 1.70
C THR A 75 -3.33 9.82 2.02
N ALA A 76 -2.99 10.62 3.03
CA ALA A 76 -3.80 11.76 3.44
C ALA A 76 -3.84 12.86 2.36
N ILE A 77 -2.74 13.07 1.63
CA ILE A 77 -2.67 14.06 0.56
C ILE A 77 -3.54 13.62 -0.62
N VAL A 78 -3.48 12.34 -0.98
CA VAL A 78 -4.30 11.76 -2.06
C VAL A 78 -5.78 11.84 -1.70
N LEU A 79 -6.15 11.49 -0.48
CA LEU A 79 -7.52 11.59 0.02
C LEU A 79 -8.05 13.03 -0.09
N ALA A 80 -7.29 14.00 0.41
CA ALA A 80 -7.64 15.42 0.32
C ALA A 80 -7.71 15.90 -1.14
N ALA A 81 -6.82 15.42 -2.01
CA ALA A 81 -6.80 15.76 -3.42
C ALA A 81 -8.03 15.25 -4.16
N ILE A 82 -8.43 13.99 -3.95
CA ILE A 82 -9.64 13.41 -4.55
C ILE A 82 -10.87 14.19 -4.08
N ALA A 83 -10.92 14.53 -2.77
CA ALA A 83 -12.02 15.32 -2.21
C ALA A 83 -12.09 16.73 -2.79
N THR A 84 -10.95 17.41 -3.00
CA THR A 84 -10.88 18.77 -3.55
C THR A 84 -11.31 18.81 -5.00
N ILE A 85 -10.88 17.83 -5.80
CA ILE A 85 -11.23 17.71 -7.23
C ILE A 85 -12.67 17.20 -7.39
N GLY A 86 -13.19 16.44 -6.41
CA GLY A 86 -14.53 15.83 -6.44
C GLY A 86 -14.68 14.66 -7.41
N SER A 87 -13.59 14.18 -8.02
CA SER A 87 -13.59 13.08 -8.98
C SER A 87 -12.26 12.33 -8.98
N PHE A 88 -12.33 10.99 -8.94
CA PHE A 88 -11.13 10.16 -9.08
C PHE A 88 -10.53 10.26 -10.50
N GLN A 89 -11.36 10.40 -11.54
CA GLN A 89 -10.90 10.57 -12.91
C GLN A 89 -10.14 11.89 -13.12
N GLY A 90 -10.61 12.97 -12.47
CA GLY A 90 -9.91 14.24 -12.44
C GLY A 90 -8.59 14.15 -11.64
N PHE A 91 -8.58 13.41 -10.53
CA PHE A 91 -7.36 13.13 -9.78
C PHE A 91 -6.32 12.38 -10.61
N LEU A 92 -6.72 11.44 -11.47
CA LEU A 92 -5.79 10.75 -12.38
C LEU A 92 -5.11 11.71 -13.36
N VAL A 93 -5.80 12.78 -13.80
CA VAL A 93 -5.16 13.86 -14.60
C VAL A 93 -4.07 14.56 -13.79
N ALA A 94 -4.35 14.90 -12.53
CA ALA A 94 -3.34 15.49 -11.65
C ALA A 94 -2.13 14.57 -11.45
N VAL A 95 -2.33 13.24 -11.33
CA VAL A 95 -1.24 12.26 -11.24
C VAL A 95 -0.39 12.24 -12.51
N VAL A 96 -1.00 12.28 -13.69
CA VAL A 96 -0.25 12.35 -14.96
C VAL A 96 0.56 13.64 -15.05
N LEU A 97 -0.04 14.78 -14.71
CA LEU A 97 0.66 16.06 -14.68
C LEU A 97 1.81 16.06 -13.65
N ALA A 98 1.57 15.51 -12.47
CA ALA A 98 2.60 15.34 -11.44
C ALA A 98 3.78 14.51 -11.96
N GLY A 99 3.50 13.39 -12.64
CA GLY A 99 4.53 12.56 -13.26
C GLY A 99 5.34 13.31 -14.32
N LEU A 100 4.70 14.13 -15.16
CA LEU A 100 5.40 15.00 -16.13
C LEU A 100 6.29 16.04 -15.44
N LEU A 101 5.78 16.67 -14.38
CA LEU A 101 6.58 17.62 -13.59
C LEU A 101 7.78 16.93 -12.94
N GLN A 102 7.61 15.72 -12.39
CA GLN A 102 8.71 14.93 -11.82
C GLN A 102 9.77 14.56 -12.86
N LEU A 103 9.36 14.24 -14.10
CA LEU A 103 10.30 14.01 -15.18
C LEU A 103 11.12 15.28 -15.49
N ILE A 104 10.47 16.43 -15.56
CA ILE A 104 11.16 17.72 -15.76
C ILE A 104 12.15 17.98 -14.63
N LEU A 105 11.73 17.82 -13.36
CA LEU A 105 12.60 17.97 -12.20
C LEU A 105 13.79 16.99 -12.24
N GLY A 106 13.56 15.77 -12.69
CA GLY A 106 14.62 14.77 -12.89
C GLY A 106 15.65 15.17 -13.93
N PHE A 107 15.21 15.71 -15.10
CA PHE A 107 16.10 16.25 -16.11
C PHE A 107 16.89 17.48 -15.64
N CYS A 108 16.27 18.32 -14.82
CA CYS A 108 16.92 19.46 -14.18
C CYS A 108 17.86 19.07 -13.04
N LYS A 109 18.01 17.76 -12.75
CA LYS A 109 18.82 17.22 -11.65
C LYS A 109 18.41 17.79 -10.28
N ALA A 110 17.14 18.09 -10.10
CA ALA A 110 16.61 18.64 -8.84
C ALA A 110 16.75 17.65 -7.64
N GLY A 111 17.14 16.41 -7.87
CA GLY A 111 17.45 15.42 -6.83
C GLY A 111 18.54 15.87 -5.84
N ILE A 112 19.41 16.81 -6.23
CA ILE A 112 20.39 17.45 -5.35
C ILE A 112 19.74 18.10 -4.10
N ILE A 113 18.45 18.42 -4.15
CA ILE A 113 17.72 18.96 -3.00
C ILE A 113 17.67 17.93 -1.84
N GLY A 114 17.66 16.63 -2.17
CA GLY A 114 17.71 15.55 -1.17
C GLY A 114 18.95 15.62 -0.27
N ASP A 115 20.10 15.95 -0.84
CA ASP A 115 21.39 16.00 -0.12
C ASP A 115 21.42 17.11 0.96
N TYR A 116 20.52 18.10 0.87
CA TYR A 116 20.41 19.18 1.88
C TYR A 116 19.49 18.84 3.04
N ILE A 117 18.79 17.70 3.00
CA ILE A 117 17.83 17.35 4.03
C ILE A 117 18.55 16.60 5.18
N PRO A 118 18.49 17.12 6.42
CA PRO A 118 19.13 16.46 7.55
C PRO A 118 18.55 15.07 7.83
N ASN A 119 19.41 14.09 8.15
CA ASN A 119 19.01 12.71 8.50
C ASN A 119 17.99 12.64 9.65
N SER A 120 17.95 13.64 10.52
CA SER A 120 16.95 13.74 11.59
C SER A 120 15.53 13.93 11.05
N VAL A 121 15.38 14.69 9.95
CA VAL A 121 14.08 14.92 9.28
C VAL A 121 13.62 13.60 8.64
N ILE A 122 14.52 12.87 7.98
CA ILE A 122 14.23 11.58 7.35
C ILE A 122 13.73 10.58 8.39
N LYS A 123 14.47 10.43 9.49
CA LYS A 123 14.10 9.52 10.59
C LYS A 123 12.77 9.92 11.23
N GLY A 124 12.53 11.22 11.40
CA GLY A 124 11.27 11.75 11.93
C GLY A 124 10.09 11.44 11.00
N MET A 125 10.26 11.63 9.70
CA MET A 125 9.22 11.31 8.69
C MET A 125 8.91 9.81 8.66
N LEU A 126 9.92 8.95 8.60
CA LEU A 126 9.72 7.49 8.62
C LEU A 126 9.03 7.02 9.90
N ALA A 127 9.39 7.58 11.05
CA ALA A 127 8.72 7.28 12.32
C ALA A 127 7.24 7.74 12.30
N ALA A 128 6.96 8.93 11.77
CA ALA A 128 5.60 9.45 11.64
C ALA A 128 4.75 8.57 10.70
N ILE A 129 5.28 8.19 9.54
CA ILE A 129 4.60 7.28 8.60
C ILE A 129 4.31 5.94 9.30
N GLY A 130 5.28 5.35 9.98
CA GLY A 130 5.09 4.11 10.72
C GLY A 130 4.03 4.23 11.81
N PHE A 131 3.99 5.34 12.53
CA PHE A 131 2.99 5.60 13.56
C PHE A 131 1.59 5.76 12.97
N ILE A 132 1.44 6.51 11.87
CA ILE A 132 0.17 6.66 11.14
C ILE A 132 -0.34 5.30 10.65
N LEU A 133 0.54 4.46 10.09
CA LEU A 133 0.18 3.12 9.64
C LEU A 133 -0.34 2.25 10.80
N ILE A 134 0.33 2.29 11.97
CA ILE A 134 -0.12 1.55 13.14
C ILE A 134 -1.50 2.04 13.58
N LEU A 135 -1.70 3.35 13.67
CA LEU A 135 -2.99 3.93 14.07
C LEU A 135 -4.12 3.52 13.13
N ASN A 136 -3.86 3.46 11.82
CA ASN A 136 -4.84 3.04 10.83
C ASN A 136 -5.13 1.53 10.86
N GLN A 137 -4.19 0.70 11.30
CA GLN A 137 -4.37 -0.76 11.30
C GLN A 137 -4.99 -1.30 12.60
N VAL A 138 -4.95 -0.53 13.69
CA VAL A 138 -5.54 -0.98 14.97
C VAL A 138 -7.07 -1.16 14.88
N PRO A 139 -7.86 -0.27 14.26
CA PRO A 139 -9.29 -0.50 14.05
C PRO A 139 -9.60 -1.83 13.36
N HIS A 140 -8.88 -2.17 12.29
CA HIS A 140 -9.03 -3.45 11.60
C HIS A 140 -8.70 -4.66 12.49
N LEU A 141 -7.68 -4.54 13.35
CA LEU A 141 -7.35 -5.58 14.32
C LEU A 141 -8.48 -5.78 15.33
N LEU A 142 -9.18 -4.72 15.69
CA LEU A 142 -10.34 -4.75 16.61
C LEU A 142 -11.62 -5.17 15.90
N GLY A 143 -11.65 -5.21 14.56
CA GLY A 143 -12.80 -5.56 13.74
C GLY A 143 -13.78 -4.41 13.53
N ASP A 144 -13.34 -3.15 13.72
CA ASP A 144 -14.11 -1.97 13.37
C ASP A 144 -13.76 -1.57 11.93
N ASP A 145 -14.44 -2.19 10.97
CA ASP A 145 -14.27 -1.94 9.53
C ASP A 145 -15.30 -0.93 8.99
N SER A 146 -16.15 -0.38 9.86
CA SER A 146 -17.25 0.54 9.51
C SER A 146 -16.82 1.82 8.77
N HIS A 147 -15.53 2.14 8.82
CA HIS A 147 -14.97 3.33 8.17
C HIS A 147 -14.49 3.09 6.72
N PHE A 148 -14.50 1.86 6.24
CA PHE A 148 -13.96 1.48 4.93
C PHE A 148 -15.02 1.10 3.90
N GLU A 149 -16.29 0.96 4.32
CA GLU A 149 -17.37 0.64 3.43
C GLU A 149 -18.14 1.87 2.98
N SER A 150 -17.82 2.34 1.80
CA SER A 150 -18.82 2.93 0.92
C SER A 150 -18.37 2.81 -0.52
N ASP A 151 -19.01 1.90 -1.25
CA ASP A 151 -18.94 1.73 -2.70
C ASP A 151 -19.43 2.98 -3.46
N GLU A 152 -20.01 3.93 -2.75
CA GLU A 152 -20.47 5.23 -3.25
C GLU A 152 -19.76 6.37 -2.52
N GLY A 153 -18.61 6.76 -3.05
CA GLY A 153 -17.97 8.04 -2.72
C GLY A 153 -17.61 8.20 -1.25
N VAL A 154 -16.32 8.37 -1.00
CA VAL A 154 -15.74 8.69 0.30
C VAL A 154 -16.65 9.64 1.08
N LYS A 155 -17.39 9.14 2.03
CA LYS A 155 -17.91 9.97 3.10
C LYS A 155 -16.68 10.40 3.89
N LEU A 156 -16.19 11.60 3.57
CA LEU A 156 -15.26 12.34 4.42
C LEU A 156 -15.95 12.52 5.77
N GLN A 157 -15.94 11.48 6.58
CA GLN A 157 -16.26 11.64 7.97
C GLN A 157 -15.07 12.37 8.56
N SER A 158 -15.28 13.62 8.92
CA SER A 158 -14.35 14.57 9.53
C SER A 158 -13.88 14.11 10.92
N GLY A 159 -13.44 12.84 11.03
CA GLY A 159 -12.83 12.28 12.21
C GLY A 159 -11.31 12.40 12.11
N ASN A 160 -10.67 13.01 13.10
CA ASN A 160 -9.23 12.95 13.25
C ASN A 160 -8.79 11.49 13.39
N LEU A 161 -7.62 11.10 12.86
CA LEU A 161 -6.98 9.78 13.03
C LEU A 161 -7.12 9.23 14.48
N PHE A 162 -6.93 10.10 15.44
CA PHE A 162 -7.09 9.77 16.86
C PHE A 162 -8.54 9.46 17.25
N SER A 163 -9.51 10.16 16.67
CA SER A 163 -10.93 9.90 16.93
C SER A 163 -11.31 8.49 16.45
N ASN A 164 -10.90 8.11 15.24
CA ASN A 164 -11.15 6.78 14.68
C ASN A 164 -10.44 5.68 15.49
N PHE A 165 -9.22 5.95 15.93
CA PHE A 165 -8.48 5.03 16.79
C PHE A 165 -9.20 4.78 18.13
N PHE A 166 -9.72 5.83 18.77
CA PHE A 166 -10.41 5.67 20.03
C PHE A 166 -11.83 5.12 19.88
N SER A 167 -12.54 5.44 18.80
CA SER A 167 -13.87 4.88 18.52
C SER A 167 -13.85 3.37 18.30
N ALA A 168 -12.78 2.85 17.71
CA ALA A 168 -12.61 1.42 17.47
C ALA A 168 -12.62 0.58 18.78
N PHE A 169 -12.22 1.16 19.91
CA PHE A 169 -12.31 0.48 21.20
C PHE A 169 -13.76 0.34 21.71
N GLY A 170 -14.70 1.09 21.14
CA GLY A 170 -16.14 0.95 21.44
C GLY A 170 -16.82 -0.18 20.65
N ASN A 171 -16.25 -0.59 19.53
CA ASN A 171 -16.85 -1.53 18.56
C ASN A 171 -15.99 -2.78 18.37
N ILE A 172 -15.59 -3.43 19.46
CA ILE A 172 -14.69 -4.59 19.38
C ILE A 172 -15.46 -5.82 18.88
N HIS A 173 -15.02 -6.38 17.76
CA HIS A 173 -15.50 -7.68 17.28
C HIS A 173 -14.58 -8.81 17.79
N ASN A 174 -15.09 -9.61 18.71
CA ASN A 174 -14.31 -10.63 19.43
C ASN A 174 -13.59 -11.63 18.50
N SER A 175 -14.21 -12.01 17.39
CA SER A 175 -13.61 -12.95 16.45
C SER A 175 -12.46 -12.32 15.66
N ALA A 176 -12.59 -11.05 15.25
CA ALA A 176 -11.52 -10.33 14.57
C ALA A 176 -10.31 -10.17 15.51
N LEU A 177 -10.55 -9.72 16.74
CA LEU A 177 -9.53 -9.60 17.76
C LEU A 177 -8.83 -10.92 18.06
N PHE A 178 -9.60 -12.04 18.16
CA PHE A 178 -9.04 -13.35 18.40
C PHE A 178 -8.16 -13.82 17.24
N ILE A 179 -8.66 -13.74 16.01
CA ILE A 179 -7.91 -14.14 14.81
C ILE A 179 -6.68 -13.25 14.63
N GLY A 180 -6.86 -11.92 14.70
CA GLY A 180 -5.79 -10.96 14.54
C GLY A 180 -4.71 -11.09 15.62
N GLY A 181 -5.11 -11.25 16.89
CA GLY A 181 -4.19 -11.46 18.00
C GLY A 181 -3.40 -12.76 17.86
N LEU A 182 -4.06 -13.86 17.45
CA LEU A 182 -3.40 -15.15 17.20
C LEU A 182 -2.41 -15.04 16.02
N CYS A 183 -2.78 -14.33 14.95
CA CYS A 183 -1.92 -14.05 13.81
C CYS A 183 -0.67 -13.24 14.21
N LEU A 184 -0.82 -12.23 15.07
CA LEU A 184 0.29 -11.46 15.59
C LEU A 184 1.24 -12.33 16.44
N VAL A 185 0.70 -13.14 17.34
CA VAL A 185 1.51 -14.07 18.14
C VAL A 185 2.27 -15.02 17.22
N LEU A 186 1.60 -15.60 16.22
CA LEU A 186 2.25 -16.48 15.25
C LEU A 186 3.36 -15.75 14.50
N TYR A 187 3.16 -14.49 14.09
CA TYR A 187 4.16 -13.69 13.41
C TYR A 187 5.45 -13.56 14.23
N PHE A 188 5.33 -13.15 15.50
CA PHE A 188 6.50 -12.98 16.38
C PHE A 188 7.18 -14.31 16.71
N VAL A 189 6.39 -15.33 17.00
CA VAL A 189 6.92 -16.68 17.30
C VAL A 189 7.64 -17.25 16.09
N TRP A 190 7.02 -17.18 14.91
CA TRP A 190 7.60 -17.67 13.66
C TRP A 190 8.91 -16.97 13.33
N ASN A 191 8.93 -15.65 13.33
CA ASN A 191 10.15 -14.88 13.03
C ASN A 191 11.28 -15.19 14.02
N LYS A 192 10.97 -15.30 15.31
CA LYS A 192 11.96 -15.66 16.33
C LYS A 192 12.45 -17.09 16.18
N TRP A 193 11.58 -18.02 15.80
CA TRP A 193 11.91 -19.42 15.61
C TRP A 193 12.68 -19.64 14.32
N VAL A 194 12.21 -19.10 13.20
CA VAL A 194 12.83 -19.23 11.86
C VAL A 194 14.21 -18.58 11.82
N SER A 195 14.41 -17.48 12.53
CA SER A 195 15.75 -16.84 12.59
C SER A 195 16.85 -17.80 13.11
N ARG A 196 16.47 -18.82 13.88
CA ARG A 196 17.37 -19.84 14.45
C ARG A 196 17.50 -21.10 13.59
N GLN A 197 16.66 -21.27 12.56
CA GLN A 197 16.63 -22.46 11.72
C GLN A 197 17.56 -22.33 10.51
N LYS A 198 18.00 -23.46 9.97
CA LYS A 198 18.76 -23.57 8.72
C LYS A 198 17.95 -24.40 7.72
N GLY A 199 18.05 -24.07 6.44
CA GLY A 199 17.43 -24.84 5.36
C GLY A 199 16.10 -24.28 4.85
N TRP A 200 15.25 -25.14 4.33
CA TRP A 200 14.00 -24.81 3.60
C TRP A 200 12.96 -24.03 4.41
N ILE A 201 12.99 -24.17 5.74
CA ILE A 201 12.06 -23.47 6.64
C ILE A 201 12.19 -21.96 6.53
N LYS A 202 13.39 -21.46 6.21
CA LYS A 202 13.62 -20.02 5.96
C LYS A 202 12.90 -19.49 4.72
N LEU A 203 12.54 -20.35 3.79
CA LEU A 203 11.82 -19.98 2.57
C LEU A 203 10.32 -19.76 2.81
N VAL A 204 9.79 -20.20 3.95
CA VAL A 204 8.38 -20.01 4.27
C VAL A 204 8.19 -18.65 4.94
N PRO A 205 7.59 -17.67 4.25
CA PRO A 205 7.39 -16.35 4.80
C PRO A 205 6.30 -16.34 5.86
N ALA A 206 6.52 -15.59 6.96
CA ALA A 206 5.52 -15.41 8.00
C ALA A 206 4.16 -14.92 7.47
N PRO A 207 4.09 -13.95 6.53
CA PRO A 207 2.82 -13.49 5.97
C PRO A 207 1.98 -14.60 5.34
N LEU A 208 2.60 -15.57 4.65
CA LEU A 208 1.89 -16.71 4.07
C LEU A 208 1.19 -17.55 5.14
N LEU A 209 1.91 -17.86 6.22
CA LEU A 209 1.36 -18.64 7.32
C LEU A 209 0.21 -17.92 8.03
N ILE A 210 0.35 -16.62 8.21
CA ILE A 210 -0.67 -15.77 8.84
C ILE A 210 -1.95 -15.79 8.01
N VAL A 211 -1.85 -15.59 6.69
CA VAL A 211 -3.00 -15.62 5.79
C VAL A 211 -3.66 -17.01 5.81
N CYS A 212 -2.88 -18.09 5.68
CA CYS A 212 -3.40 -19.45 5.75
C CYS A 212 -4.08 -19.75 7.09
N LEU A 213 -3.50 -19.29 8.20
CA LEU A 213 -4.08 -19.47 9.54
C LEU A 213 -5.40 -18.69 9.66
N GLY A 214 -5.41 -17.40 9.29
CA GLY A 214 -6.60 -16.55 9.37
C GLY A 214 -7.75 -17.09 8.55
N VAL A 215 -7.50 -17.46 7.29
CA VAL A 215 -8.50 -18.11 6.41
C VAL A 215 -8.96 -19.45 6.98
N GLY A 216 -8.02 -20.27 7.47
CA GLY A 216 -8.34 -21.58 8.05
C GLY A 216 -9.25 -21.47 9.28
N ILE A 217 -8.96 -20.56 10.20
CA ILE A 217 -9.78 -20.33 11.40
C ILE A 217 -11.15 -19.78 11.01
N ASN A 218 -11.19 -18.78 10.11
CA ASN A 218 -12.47 -18.22 9.70
C ASN A 218 -13.36 -19.25 9.00
N THR A 219 -12.79 -20.11 8.14
CA THR A 219 -13.55 -21.21 7.51
C THR A 219 -14.06 -22.22 8.54
N MET A 220 -13.30 -22.50 9.60
CA MET A 220 -13.77 -23.33 10.71
C MET A 220 -14.93 -22.68 11.45
N PHE A 221 -14.88 -21.36 11.69
CA PHE A 221 -15.97 -20.62 12.32
C PHE A 221 -17.23 -20.62 11.45
N ILE A 222 -17.10 -20.41 10.13
CA ILE A 222 -18.23 -20.50 9.18
C ILE A 222 -18.95 -21.85 9.27
N GLN A 223 -18.19 -22.94 9.42
CA GLN A 223 -18.77 -24.31 9.49
C GLN A 223 -19.35 -24.65 10.86
N SER A 224 -18.70 -24.19 11.94
CA SER A 224 -19.07 -24.58 13.30
C SER A 224 -20.08 -23.63 13.94
N ASN A 225 -19.93 -22.34 13.71
CA ASN A 225 -20.77 -21.30 14.32
C ASN A 225 -20.80 -20.03 13.46
N PRO A 226 -21.68 -19.95 12.44
CA PRO A 226 -21.72 -18.83 11.50
C PRO A 226 -21.89 -17.46 12.15
N GLY A 227 -22.45 -17.39 13.38
CA GLY A 227 -22.67 -16.14 14.10
C GLY A 227 -21.41 -15.47 14.65
N ILE A 228 -20.29 -16.19 14.70
CA ILE A 228 -18.98 -15.64 15.14
C ILE A 228 -17.97 -15.56 13.99
N ALA A 229 -18.35 -16.01 12.80
CA ALA A 229 -17.49 -15.95 11.63
C ALA A 229 -17.41 -14.52 11.10
N LEU A 230 -16.24 -14.14 10.62
CA LEU A 230 -16.04 -12.89 9.89
C LEU A 230 -16.68 -13.02 8.51
N GLN A 231 -17.67 -12.19 8.20
CA GLN A 231 -18.42 -12.19 6.95
C GLN A 231 -18.67 -10.75 6.48
N GLY A 232 -18.93 -10.56 5.19
CA GLY A 232 -19.28 -9.26 4.61
C GLY A 232 -18.24 -8.20 4.91
N GLU A 233 -18.65 -7.20 5.66
CA GLU A 233 -17.91 -5.98 5.98
C GLU A 233 -16.49 -6.20 6.56
N HIS A 234 -16.27 -7.37 7.19
CA HIS A 234 -14.96 -7.71 7.77
C HIS A 234 -14.01 -8.41 6.79
N LEU A 235 -14.44 -8.65 5.57
CA LEU A 235 -13.62 -9.28 4.53
C LEU A 235 -13.41 -8.30 3.38
N VAL A 236 -12.16 -8.17 2.94
CA VAL A 236 -11.86 -7.36 1.75
C VAL A 236 -12.39 -8.10 0.51
N GLU A 237 -13.49 -7.62 -0.05
CA GLU A 237 -14.02 -8.13 -1.30
C GLU A 237 -13.23 -7.56 -2.49
N ILE A 238 -12.25 -8.33 -2.95
CA ILE A 238 -11.53 -7.97 -4.17
C ILE A 238 -12.46 -8.24 -5.35
N PRO A 239 -12.76 -7.24 -6.21
CA PRO A 239 -13.60 -7.45 -7.37
C PRO A 239 -12.93 -8.46 -8.32
N VAL A 240 -13.54 -9.66 -8.41
CA VAL A 240 -13.08 -10.74 -9.27
C VAL A 240 -13.83 -10.67 -10.58
N ALA A 241 -13.14 -10.34 -11.66
CA ALA A 241 -13.73 -10.31 -12.99
C ALA A 241 -14.10 -11.73 -13.45
N LYS A 242 -15.36 -11.92 -13.85
CA LYS A 242 -15.84 -13.18 -14.41
C LYS A 242 -15.53 -13.30 -15.92
N SER A 243 -15.17 -12.19 -16.57
CA SER A 243 -14.82 -12.14 -17.98
C SER A 243 -13.72 -11.12 -18.25
N ALA A 244 -13.01 -11.28 -19.38
CA ALA A 244 -12.01 -10.32 -19.81
C ALA A 244 -12.59 -8.90 -19.97
N HIS A 245 -13.81 -8.80 -20.49
CA HIS A 245 -14.50 -7.52 -20.64
C HIS A 245 -14.78 -6.84 -19.31
N GLU A 246 -15.24 -7.60 -18.32
CA GLU A 246 -15.47 -7.10 -16.95
C GLU A 246 -14.16 -6.67 -16.28
N PHE A 247 -13.07 -7.40 -16.50
CA PHE A 247 -11.75 -6.99 -16.01
C PHE A 247 -11.33 -5.62 -16.54
N PHE A 248 -11.53 -5.35 -17.83
CA PHE A 248 -11.20 -4.06 -18.41
C PHE A 248 -12.15 -2.94 -17.99
N SER A 249 -13.39 -3.24 -17.57
CA SER A 249 -14.32 -2.23 -17.07
C SER A 249 -13.94 -1.66 -15.70
N PHE A 250 -13.09 -2.37 -14.94
CA PHE A 250 -12.56 -1.88 -13.67
C PHE A 250 -11.45 -0.82 -13.82
N PHE A 251 -10.92 -0.66 -15.05
CA PHE A 251 -9.89 0.36 -15.29
C PHE A 251 -10.53 1.72 -15.43
N THR A 252 -10.17 2.61 -14.51
CA THR A 252 -10.59 4.01 -14.58
C THR A 252 -9.52 4.79 -15.33
N PHE A 253 -9.94 5.56 -16.34
CA PHE A 253 -9.05 6.39 -17.14
C PHE A 253 -9.16 7.86 -16.75
N PRO A 254 -8.09 8.68 -16.97
CA PRO A 254 -8.13 10.11 -16.74
C PRO A 254 -9.19 10.79 -17.62
N ASP A 255 -9.98 11.68 -17.05
CA ASP A 255 -10.87 12.54 -17.81
C ASP A 255 -10.19 13.89 -18.09
N TRP A 256 -9.76 14.07 -19.33
CA TRP A 256 -9.01 15.23 -19.78
C TRP A 256 -9.77 16.54 -19.73
N GLN A 257 -11.10 16.52 -19.48
CA GLN A 257 -11.88 17.76 -19.29
C GLN A 257 -11.43 18.53 -18.04
N PHE A 258 -10.84 17.83 -17.07
CA PHE A 258 -10.31 18.42 -15.84
C PHE A 258 -8.93 19.07 -16.01
N LEU A 259 -8.28 18.96 -17.19
CA LEU A 259 -6.87 19.38 -17.39
C LEU A 259 -6.58 20.84 -17.03
N PHE A 260 -7.53 21.72 -17.32
CA PHE A 260 -7.35 23.17 -17.13
C PHE A 260 -7.98 23.69 -15.83
N GLN A 261 -8.45 22.83 -14.96
CA GLN A 261 -8.98 23.25 -13.66
C GLN A 261 -7.83 23.63 -12.72
N SER A 262 -8.00 24.74 -12.00
CA SER A 262 -6.99 25.28 -11.07
C SER A 262 -6.66 24.27 -9.96
N GLU A 263 -7.67 23.58 -9.45
CA GLU A 263 -7.56 22.55 -8.40
C GLU A 263 -6.67 21.40 -8.84
N VAL A 264 -6.84 20.93 -10.08
CA VAL A 264 -6.05 19.83 -10.65
C VAL A 264 -4.58 20.23 -10.80
N ILE A 265 -4.31 21.46 -11.25
CA ILE A 265 -2.95 21.97 -11.41
C ILE A 265 -2.26 22.13 -10.05
N ILE A 266 -2.95 22.69 -9.06
CA ILE A 266 -2.41 22.83 -7.69
C ILE A 266 -2.10 21.48 -7.08
N VAL A 267 -3.03 20.53 -7.19
CA VAL A 267 -2.84 19.14 -6.72
C VAL A 267 -1.65 18.50 -7.43
N ALA A 268 -1.53 18.65 -8.75
CA ALA A 268 -0.42 18.09 -9.52
C ALA A 268 0.95 18.61 -9.04
N ILE A 269 1.07 19.90 -8.79
CA ILE A 269 2.30 20.50 -8.28
C ILE A 269 2.60 19.98 -6.87
N THR A 270 1.58 19.94 -6.00
CA THR A 270 1.73 19.43 -4.63
C THR A 270 2.17 17.97 -4.62
N LEU A 271 1.52 17.12 -5.41
CA LEU A 271 1.89 15.70 -5.54
C LEU A 271 3.31 15.55 -6.09
N ALA A 272 3.68 16.31 -7.13
CA ALA A 272 5.01 16.24 -7.71
C ALA A 272 6.10 16.56 -6.69
N LEU A 273 5.91 17.62 -5.90
CA LEU A 273 6.87 18.03 -4.89
C LEU A 273 6.94 17.02 -3.73
N VAL A 274 5.79 16.66 -3.15
CA VAL A 274 5.78 15.80 -1.96
C VAL A 274 6.24 14.39 -2.30
N ALA A 275 5.77 13.80 -3.42
CA ALA A 275 6.20 12.47 -3.83
C ALA A 275 7.69 12.42 -4.20
N SER A 276 8.24 13.50 -4.81
CA SER A 276 9.67 13.58 -5.08
C SER A 276 10.48 13.64 -3.80
N LEU A 277 10.07 14.45 -2.83
CA LEU A 277 10.73 14.53 -1.53
C LEU A 277 10.65 13.20 -0.79
N GLU A 278 9.48 12.55 -0.74
CA GLU A 278 9.31 11.23 -0.09
C GLU A 278 10.24 10.19 -0.70
N THR A 279 10.30 10.12 -2.03
CA THR A 279 11.17 9.16 -2.73
C THR A 279 12.65 9.42 -2.44
N LEU A 280 13.10 10.68 -2.49
CA LEU A 280 14.48 11.06 -2.18
C LEU A 280 14.84 10.69 -0.74
N LEU A 281 13.95 10.99 0.22
CA LEU A 281 14.17 10.70 1.63
C LEU A 281 14.20 9.17 1.89
N CYS A 282 13.37 8.39 1.21
CA CYS A 282 13.38 6.94 1.33
C CYS A 282 14.67 6.33 0.77
N ILE A 283 15.20 6.86 -0.34
CA ILE A 283 16.48 6.39 -0.92
C ILE A 283 17.64 6.71 0.02
N GLU A 284 17.71 7.95 0.51
CA GLU A 284 18.75 8.38 1.44
C GLU A 284 18.74 7.59 2.77
N ALA A 285 17.58 7.12 3.20
CA ALA A 285 17.47 6.30 4.42
C ALA A 285 18.08 4.90 4.29
N VAL A 286 18.29 4.42 3.05
CA VAL A 286 18.80 3.06 2.77
C VAL A 286 20.29 3.09 2.40
N ASP A 287 20.82 4.22 1.92
CA ASP A 287 22.24 4.44 1.64
C ASP A 287 23.02 4.70 2.94
#